data_2d20b7db7a3f6aa996917fefda608729
#
_entry.id   2d20b7db7a3f6aa996917fefda608729
#
_cell.length_a   1.000
_cell.length_b   1.000
_cell.length_c   1.000
_cell.angle_alpha   90.00
_cell.angle_beta   90.00
_cell.angle_gamma   90.00
#
_symmetry.space_group_name_H-M   'P 1'
#
loop_
_entity.id
_entity.type
_entity.pdbx_description
1 polymer ?
#
loop_
_entity_poly.entity_id
_entity_poly.type
_entity_poly.pdbx_seq_one_letter_code
_entity_poly.pdbx_strand_id
1 'polypeptide(L)'
;MAIKRPRGTQDFLPEQIVNWHYIEQHMREICKAYGFSEIRTPAFEDTKLFLRGIGETTDVVSKEMYTFSTGDDKEQSYTLRPENTASAVRAYLENKVYGKENLTKWFYMGSMFRHDKPQAGRYREFHQFGAEVLGSPSPVVDSEVICLIVQLFKDFGLKDLNVEVNSVGCPNCRPTYRQKLIEFFEPKKDQLCEDCQERLYKNPLRLLDCKNETCKALSVGAPEIHEHLCEECNTHFEELKTLLDAANIQYNLNPRLVRGLDYYTKTAFEVQYTPLGAQSAVAGGGRYDGLVEELDGPHTPAIGFAMGMERLLLALEKQNLLPEPTIEPAVFVVALGEAAKLEAFKICQTLRSAYITAEMDGQGKSMKAQLKYANKIHAKYVIIVGDDELAKQEAIIRFMETSEQETVPLASVSERISSLVKG
;
A
#
# COMPACT_ATOMS: atom_id res chain seq x y z
N MET A 1 -22.36 -23.36 14.09
CA MET A 1 -22.19 -21.95 13.61
C MET A 1 -21.36 -21.93 12.35
N ALA A 2 -21.68 -21.09 11.38
CA ALA A 2 -20.82 -20.91 10.22
C ALA A 2 -19.48 -20.29 10.64
N ILE A 3 -18.39 -20.80 10.07
CA ILE A 3 -17.06 -20.23 10.26
C ILE A 3 -17.03 -18.85 9.59
N LYS A 4 -16.54 -17.84 10.31
CA LYS A 4 -16.41 -16.47 9.84
C LYS A 4 -14.93 -16.06 9.82
N ARG A 5 -14.57 -15.12 8.97
CA ARG A 5 -13.23 -14.52 8.97
C ARG A 5 -12.88 -13.91 10.33
N PRO A 6 -11.61 -13.89 10.73
CA PRO A 6 -11.17 -13.22 11.96
C PRO A 6 -11.54 -11.73 11.96
N ARG A 7 -11.82 -11.20 13.16
CA ARG A 7 -12.15 -9.78 13.31
C ARG A 7 -10.94 -8.90 12.94
N GLY A 8 -11.16 -7.94 12.07
CA GLY A 8 -10.11 -7.03 11.61
C GLY A 8 -9.36 -7.51 10.38
N THR A 9 -9.84 -8.57 9.70
CA THR A 9 -9.38 -9.00 8.39
C THR A 9 -10.48 -8.78 7.34
N GLN A 10 -10.14 -8.81 6.06
CA GLN A 10 -11.09 -8.65 4.96
C GLN A 10 -10.86 -9.69 3.86
N ASP A 11 -11.93 -10.07 3.17
CA ASP A 11 -11.89 -10.72 1.87
C ASP A 11 -12.10 -9.63 0.81
N PHE A 12 -11.29 -9.64 -0.23
CA PHE A 12 -11.49 -8.75 -1.39
C PHE A 12 -12.10 -9.57 -2.52
N LEU A 13 -13.37 -9.31 -2.80
CA LEU A 13 -14.12 -10.00 -3.86
C LEU A 13 -13.77 -9.42 -5.25
N PRO A 14 -14.09 -10.13 -6.35
CA PRO A 14 -13.71 -9.71 -7.70
C PRO A 14 -14.07 -8.27 -8.05
N GLU A 15 -15.22 -7.78 -7.57
CA GLU A 15 -15.68 -6.41 -7.83
C GLU A 15 -14.79 -5.36 -7.16
N GLN A 16 -14.17 -5.71 -6.03
CA GLN A 16 -13.27 -4.83 -5.28
C GLN A 16 -11.83 -4.92 -5.79
N ILE A 17 -11.41 -6.11 -6.27
CA ILE A 17 -10.02 -6.35 -6.68
C ILE A 17 -9.60 -5.51 -7.89
N VAL A 18 -10.54 -5.07 -8.72
CA VAL A 18 -10.28 -4.15 -9.84
C VAL A 18 -9.64 -2.85 -9.34
N ASN A 19 -10.14 -2.30 -8.25
CA ASN A 19 -9.61 -1.08 -7.65
C ASN A 19 -8.20 -1.30 -7.06
N TRP A 20 -7.92 -2.50 -6.53
CA TRP A 20 -6.58 -2.88 -6.06
C TRP A 20 -5.59 -2.93 -7.22
N HIS A 21 -5.92 -3.61 -8.30
CA HIS A 21 -5.07 -3.67 -9.49
C HIS A 21 -4.79 -2.28 -10.05
N TYR A 22 -5.81 -1.40 -10.07
CA TYR A 22 -5.65 -0.01 -10.52
C TYR A 22 -4.61 0.75 -9.70
N ILE A 23 -4.73 0.77 -8.39
CA ILE A 23 -3.76 1.49 -7.54
C ILE A 23 -2.36 0.84 -7.58
N GLU A 24 -2.28 -0.49 -7.57
CA GLU A 24 -1.02 -1.22 -7.63
C GLU A 24 -0.26 -0.97 -8.93
N GLN A 25 -0.97 -0.87 -10.05
CA GLN A 25 -0.35 -0.55 -11.32
C GLN A 25 0.27 0.84 -11.31
N HIS A 26 -0.47 1.86 -10.85
CA HIS A 26 0.05 3.23 -10.74
C HIS A 26 1.26 3.32 -9.80
N MET A 27 1.24 2.58 -8.68
CA MET A 27 2.38 2.51 -7.76
C MET A 27 3.63 1.92 -8.43
N ARG A 28 3.49 0.89 -9.25
CA ARG A 28 4.61 0.32 -10.02
C ARG A 28 5.14 1.28 -11.08
N GLU A 29 4.24 1.97 -11.78
CA GLU A 29 4.61 2.92 -12.83
C GLU A 29 5.38 4.11 -12.27
N ILE A 30 4.91 4.72 -11.18
CA ILE A 30 5.63 5.83 -10.57
C ILE A 30 6.96 5.39 -9.97
N CYS A 31 7.02 4.25 -9.29
CA CYS A 31 8.27 3.71 -8.77
C CYS A 31 9.30 3.49 -9.88
N LYS A 32 8.86 2.97 -11.02
CA LYS A 32 9.72 2.81 -12.20
C LYS A 32 10.24 4.16 -12.71
N ALA A 33 9.39 5.19 -12.74
CA ALA A 33 9.79 6.53 -13.19
C ALA A 33 10.84 7.16 -12.26
N TYR A 34 10.80 6.86 -10.96
CA TYR A 34 11.76 7.32 -9.96
C TYR A 34 12.97 6.36 -9.77
N GLY A 35 13.07 5.29 -10.57
CA GLY A 35 14.18 4.35 -10.54
C GLY A 35 14.15 3.36 -9.37
N PHE A 36 12.99 3.08 -8.79
CA PHE A 36 12.84 2.07 -7.73
C PHE A 36 12.58 0.68 -8.30
N SER A 37 13.15 -0.34 -7.66
CA SER A 37 12.93 -1.75 -7.96
C SER A 37 12.04 -2.41 -6.90
N GLU A 38 11.13 -3.31 -7.31
CA GLU A 38 10.26 -4.04 -6.38
C GLU A 38 11.06 -5.09 -5.60
N ILE A 39 10.86 -5.14 -4.27
CA ILE A 39 11.29 -6.26 -3.43
C ILE A 39 10.09 -6.89 -2.73
N ARG A 40 10.24 -8.15 -2.35
CA ARG A 40 9.29 -8.88 -1.50
C ARG A 40 10.04 -9.55 -0.37
N THR A 41 9.61 -9.30 0.85
CA THR A 41 10.15 -9.93 2.06
C THR A 41 9.16 -10.95 2.60
N PRO A 42 9.58 -11.88 3.47
CA PRO A 42 8.68 -12.80 4.15
C PRO A 42 7.58 -12.09 4.93
N ALA A 43 6.42 -12.75 5.10
CA ALA A 43 5.32 -12.22 5.90
C ALA A 43 5.60 -12.30 7.41
N PHE A 44 6.56 -13.10 7.83
CA PHE A 44 7.03 -13.20 9.21
C PHE A 44 8.55 -13.22 9.27
N GLU A 45 9.11 -12.73 10.34
CA GLU A 45 10.54 -12.58 10.58
C GLU A 45 10.88 -13.05 12.01
N ASP A 46 12.17 -13.19 12.33
CA ASP A 46 12.60 -13.32 13.72
C ASP A 46 12.12 -12.11 14.53
N THR A 47 11.54 -12.37 15.70
CA THR A 47 10.98 -11.30 16.55
C THR A 47 12.02 -10.24 16.92
N LYS A 48 13.30 -10.64 17.05
CA LYS A 48 14.40 -9.73 17.37
C LYS A 48 14.59 -8.63 16.33
N LEU A 49 14.24 -8.88 15.08
CA LEU A 49 14.31 -7.86 14.03
C LEU A 49 13.46 -6.64 14.38
N PHE A 50 12.25 -6.87 14.82
CA PHE A 50 11.31 -5.78 15.13
C PHE A 50 11.59 -5.16 16.50
N LEU A 51 12.02 -5.95 17.50
CA LEU A 51 12.45 -5.43 18.81
C LEU A 51 13.60 -4.43 18.66
N ARG A 52 14.62 -4.77 17.90
CA ARG A 52 15.78 -3.92 17.65
C ARG A 52 15.46 -2.76 16.69
N GLY A 53 14.82 -3.08 15.57
CA GLY A 53 14.62 -2.11 14.49
C GLY A 53 13.54 -1.07 14.76
N ILE A 54 12.45 -1.41 15.46
CA ILE A 54 11.30 -0.49 15.68
C ILE A 54 11.46 0.29 17.00
N GLY A 55 12.04 -0.34 18.02
CA GLY A 55 12.19 0.19 19.37
C GLY A 55 11.16 -0.39 20.35
N GLU A 56 11.64 -0.90 21.48
CA GLU A 56 10.83 -1.58 22.49
C GLU A 56 9.76 -0.69 23.13
N THR A 57 9.95 0.64 23.10
CA THR A 57 9.03 1.61 23.73
C THR A 57 7.85 1.99 22.86
N THR A 58 7.80 1.50 21.62
CA THR A 58 6.72 1.82 20.67
C THR A 58 5.46 1.00 20.94
N ASP A 59 4.29 1.56 20.66
CA ASP A 59 3.02 0.84 20.80
C ASP A 59 2.99 -0.40 19.88
N VAL A 60 3.61 -0.32 18.71
CA VAL A 60 3.72 -1.43 17.76
C VAL A 60 4.37 -2.64 18.41
N VAL A 61 5.54 -2.45 19.04
CA VAL A 61 6.29 -3.54 19.68
C VAL A 61 5.62 -4.00 20.97
N SER A 62 5.20 -3.07 21.81
CA SER A 62 4.71 -3.39 23.16
C SER A 62 3.30 -3.99 23.17
N LYS A 63 2.43 -3.69 22.17
CA LYS A 63 0.99 -4.00 22.22
C LYS A 63 0.41 -4.60 20.93
N GLU A 64 1.06 -4.42 19.76
CA GLU A 64 0.40 -4.69 18.48
C GLU A 64 1.01 -5.84 17.69
N MET A 65 2.13 -6.43 18.08
CA MET A 65 2.76 -7.54 17.35
C MET A 65 2.00 -8.86 17.52
N TYR A 66 1.91 -9.64 16.43
CA TYR A 66 1.50 -11.04 16.43
C TYR A 66 2.73 -11.93 16.48
N THR A 67 3.10 -12.38 17.67
CA THR A 67 4.28 -13.22 17.89
C THR A 67 3.89 -14.66 18.20
N PHE A 68 4.62 -15.63 17.65
CA PHE A 68 4.38 -17.04 17.83
C PHE A 68 5.70 -17.83 17.83
N SER A 69 5.67 -19.03 18.37
CA SER A 69 6.79 -19.99 18.33
C SER A 69 6.36 -21.24 17.58
N THR A 70 7.28 -21.92 16.91
CA THR A 70 7.01 -23.13 16.15
C THR A 70 7.79 -24.31 16.74
N GLY A 71 7.10 -25.44 16.96
CA GLY A 71 7.74 -26.67 17.44
C GLY A 71 8.18 -26.63 18.91
N ASP A 72 9.19 -27.45 19.22
CA ASP A 72 9.71 -27.63 20.58
C ASP A 72 10.72 -26.56 20.99
N ASP A 73 11.21 -25.77 20.03
CA ASP A 73 12.16 -24.68 20.27
C ASP A 73 11.43 -23.42 20.74
N LYS A 74 11.28 -23.30 22.07
CA LYS A 74 10.65 -22.12 22.71
C LYS A 74 11.53 -20.88 22.71
N GLU A 75 12.80 -21.02 22.38
CA GLU A 75 13.75 -19.89 22.35
C GLU A 75 13.66 -19.09 21.04
N GLN A 76 13.14 -19.72 19.98
CA GLN A 76 12.97 -19.07 18.68
C GLN A 76 11.53 -18.58 18.51
N SER A 77 11.36 -17.26 18.44
CA SER A 77 10.06 -16.62 18.22
C SER A 77 10.03 -15.87 16.90
N TYR A 78 8.90 -15.96 16.23
CA TYR A 78 8.62 -15.26 14.97
C TYR A 78 7.50 -14.26 15.15
N THR A 79 7.53 -13.18 14.37
CA THR A 79 6.51 -12.15 14.40
C THR A 79 6.00 -11.89 12.99
N LEU A 80 4.67 -11.88 12.80
CA LEU A 80 4.07 -11.37 11.57
C LEU A 80 4.47 -9.88 11.43
N ARG A 81 5.02 -9.50 10.28
CA ARG A 81 5.57 -8.15 10.07
C ARG A 81 4.54 -7.05 10.31
N PRO A 82 4.78 -6.16 11.28
CA PRO A 82 3.88 -5.04 11.56
C PRO A 82 4.13 -3.84 10.64
N GLU A 83 5.26 -3.83 9.93
CA GLU A 83 5.74 -2.88 8.94
C GLU A 83 6.82 -3.56 8.09
N ASN A 84 7.32 -2.93 7.04
CA ASN A 84 8.27 -3.60 6.15
C ASN A 84 9.66 -2.94 6.06
N THR A 85 9.88 -1.79 6.64
CA THR A 85 11.18 -1.10 6.62
C THR A 85 12.28 -1.96 7.24
N ALA A 86 12.03 -2.51 8.44
CA ALA A 86 12.98 -3.41 9.11
C ALA A 86 13.27 -4.66 8.27
N SER A 87 12.25 -5.26 7.64
CA SER A 87 12.43 -6.40 6.74
C SER A 87 13.24 -6.05 5.49
N ALA A 88 13.04 -4.85 4.93
CA ALA A 88 13.81 -4.36 3.79
C ALA A 88 15.29 -4.15 4.16
N VAL A 89 15.55 -3.56 5.33
CA VAL A 89 16.92 -3.38 5.86
C VAL A 89 17.59 -4.73 6.13
N ARG A 90 16.87 -5.70 6.74
CA ARG A 90 17.38 -7.06 6.93
C ARG A 90 17.75 -7.71 5.58
N ALA A 91 16.87 -7.58 4.57
CA ALA A 91 17.14 -8.12 3.22
C ALA A 91 18.37 -7.45 2.58
N TYR A 92 18.53 -6.13 2.75
CA TYR A 92 19.69 -5.38 2.30
C TYR A 92 21.00 -5.90 2.91
N LEU A 93 20.99 -6.17 4.21
CA LEU A 93 22.13 -6.68 4.95
C LEU A 93 22.47 -8.13 4.60
N GLU A 94 21.49 -9.02 4.66
CA GLU A 94 21.66 -10.46 4.40
C GLU A 94 22.20 -10.74 3.00
N ASN A 95 21.74 -9.99 2.00
CA ASN A 95 22.18 -10.11 0.62
C ASN A 95 23.43 -9.28 0.30
N LYS A 96 23.99 -8.56 1.29
CA LYS A 96 25.19 -7.72 1.19
C LYS A 96 25.09 -6.70 0.04
N VAL A 97 23.92 -6.08 -0.10
CA VAL A 97 23.65 -5.12 -1.21
C VAL A 97 24.55 -3.90 -1.06
N TYR A 98 24.84 -3.47 0.17
CA TYR A 98 25.77 -2.38 0.49
C TYR A 98 27.17 -2.53 -0.14
N GLY A 99 27.57 -3.74 -0.47
CA GLY A 99 28.84 -4.00 -1.16
C GLY A 99 28.74 -4.03 -2.69
N LYS A 100 27.54 -3.91 -3.25
CA LYS A 100 27.29 -4.00 -4.69
C LYS A 100 26.80 -2.68 -5.28
N GLU A 101 26.05 -1.90 -4.52
CA GLU A 101 25.39 -0.67 -4.95
C GLU A 101 25.68 0.46 -3.96
N ASN A 102 26.00 1.64 -4.48
CA ASN A 102 26.21 2.83 -3.64
C ASN A 102 24.89 3.46 -3.20
N LEU A 103 23.85 3.29 -3.99
CA LEU A 103 22.51 3.81 -3.74
C LEU A 103 21.49 2.74 -4.14
N THR A 104 20.70 2.30 -3.17
CA THR A 104 19.65 1.32 -3.39
C THR A 104 18.29 1.98 -3.24
N LYS A 105 17.42 1.83 -4.24
CA LYS A 105 16.06 2.33 -4.27
C LYS A 105 15.10 1.14 -4.42
N TRP A 106 14.42 0.78 -3.34
CA TRP A 106 13.47 -0.33 -3.31
C TRP A 106 12.06 0.13 -2.96
N PHE A 107 11.06 -0.52 -3.53
CA PHE A 107 9.68 -0.40 -3.09
C PHE A 107 9.07 -1.78 -2.84
N TYR A 108 8.01 -1.81 -2.07
CA TYR A 108 7.26 -3.03 -1.74
C TYR A 108 5.77 -2.76 -1.63
N MET A 109 4.97 -3.81 -1.88
CA MET A 109 3.55 -3.87 -1.58
C MET A 109 3.26 -5.19 -0.89
N GLY A 110 2.40 -5.19 0.12
CA GLY A 110 2.01 -6.43 0.79
C GLY A 110 1.31 -6.24 2.11
N SER A 111 0.84 -7.38 2.65
CA SER A 111 0.13 -7.44 3.93
C SER A 111 1.06 -7.17 5.11
N MET A 112 0.56 -6.37 6.06
CA MET A 112 1.13 -6.11 7.38
C MET A 112 0.12 -6.50 8.45
N PHE A 113 0.60 -6.75 9.67
CA PHE A 113 -0.23 -7.32 10.73
C PHE A 113 -0.04 -6.56 12.03
N ARG A 114 -1.13 -5.99 12.58
CA ARG A 114 -1.13 -5.31 13.88
C ARG A 114 -2.36 -5.66 14.70
N HIS A 115 -2.16 -6.06 15.95
CA HIS A 115 -3.25 -6.36 16.88
C HIS A 115 -3.86 -5.07 17.44
N ASP A 116 -4.48 -4.29 16.57
CA ASP A 116 -5.11 -3.03 16.90
C ASP A 116 -6.64 -3.13 16.99
N LYS A 117 -7.28 -2.06 17.51
CA LYS A 117 -8.75 -1.95 17.53
C LYS A 117 -9.23 -1.67 16.10
N PRO A 118 -9.97 -2.59 15.45
CA PRO A 118 -10.42 -2.41 14.08
C PRO A 118 -11.41 -1.25 13.96
N GLN A 119 -11.20 -0.41 12.95
CA GLN A 119 -12.11 0.67 12.54
C GLN A 119 -11.94 0.92 11.04
N ALA A 120 -12.73 1.81 10.44
CA ALA A 120 -12.63 2.12 9.02
C ALA A 120 -11.19 2.56 8.66
N GLY A 121 -10.57 1.89 7.67
CA GLY A 121 -9.20 2.13 7.25
C GLY A 121 -8.10 1.70 8.24
N ARG A 122 -8.45 0.95 9.30
CA ARG A 122 -7.50 0.38 10.26
C ARG A 122 -7.89 -1.06 10.57
N TYR A 123 -7.14 -1.98 10.01
CA TYR A 123 -7.38 -3.41 10.09
C TYR A 123 -6.24 -4.11 10.84
N ARG A 124 -6.44 -5.36 11.23
CA ARG A 124 -5.41 -6.21 11.84
C ARG A 124 -4.50 -6.83 10.80
N GLU A 125 -5.04 -7.18 9.65
CA GLU A 125 -4.31 -7.39 8.41
C GLU A 125 -4.64 -6.23 7.48
N PHE A 126 -3.63 -5.51 7.03
CA PHE A 126 -3.75 -4.36 6.14
C PHE A 126 -2.59 -4.34 5.16
N HIS A 127 -2.73 -3.63 4.06
CA HIS A 127 -1.71 -3.58 3.03
C HIS A 127 -0.96 -2.25 3.07
N GLN A 128 0.35 -2.35 2.98
CA GLN A 128 1.21 -1.19 2.79
C GLN A 128 1.84 -1.20 1.40
N PHE A 129 1.90 -0.01 0.81
CA PHE A 129 2.89 0.37 -0.18
C PHE A 129 3.94 1.22 0.53
N GLY A 130 5.22 0.93 0.29
CA GLY A 130 6.33 1.69 0.84
C GLY A 130 7.53 1.69 -0.07
N ALA A 131 8.42 2.66 0.13
CA ALA A 131 9.66 2.76 -0.62
C ALA A 131 10.79 3.23 0.30
N GLU A 132 11.99 2.67 0.09
CA GLU A 132 13.18 2.89 0.88
C GLU A 132 14.35 3.26 -0.03
N VAL A 133 15.10 4.28 0.35
CA VAL A 133 16.36 4.69 -0.27
C VAL A 133 17.47 4.49 0.75
N LEU A 134 18.45 3.65 0.44
CA LEU A 134 19.58 3.35 1.32
C LEU A 134 20.89 3.77 0.65
N GLY A 135 21.79 4.42 1.40
CA GLY A 135 23.15 4.77 0.96
C GLY A 135 23.40 6.26 0.71
N SER A 136 22.42 7.16 0.95
CA SER A 136 22.61 8.59 0.75
C SER A 136 22.23 9.44 1.95
N PRO A 137 23.11 10.31 2.46
CA PRO A 137 22.79 11.29 3.49
C PRO A 137 22.16 12.59 2.94
N SER A 138 22.08 12.75 1.61
CA SER A 138 21.70 14.00 0.95
C SER A 138 20.18 14.27 1.09
N PRO A 139 19.76 15.51 1.38
CA PRO A 139 18.35 15.91 1.37
C PRO A 139 17.70 15.84 -0.02
N VAL A 140 18.47 15.67 -1.10
CA VAL A 140 17.95 15.42 -2.45
C VAL A 140 17.10 14.16 -2.48
N VAL A 141 17.57 13.04 -1.87
CA VAL A 141 16.79 11.80 -1.83
C VAL A 141 15.57 11.91 -0.91
N ASP A 142 15.63 12.76 0.12
CA ASP A 142 14.48 13.05 0.98
C ASP A 142 13.37 13.74 0.18
N SER A 143 13.77 14.73 -0.62
CA SER A 143 12.87 15.46 -1.51
C SER A 143 12.27 14.53 -2.58
N GLU A 144 13.09 13.66 -3.20
CA GLU A 144 12.60 12.68 -4.18
C GLU A 144 11.53 11.75 -3.58
N VAL A 145 11.73 11.27 -2.35
CA VAL A 145 10.77 10.39 -1.67
C VAL A 145 9.45 11.14 -1.39
N ILE A 146 9.50 12.40 -0.97
CA ILE A 146 8.31 13.23 -0.76
C ILE A 146 7.64 13.53 -2.10
N CYS A 147 8.40 13.90 -3.13
CA CYS A 147 7.89 14.16 -4.47
C CYS A 147 7.19 12.93 -5.07
N LEU A 148 7.76 11.74 -4.91
CA LEU A 148 7.17 10.49 -5.41
C LEU A 148 5.77 10.28 -4.86
N ILE A 149 5.59 10.40 -3.54
CA ILE A 149 4.27 10.15 -2.93
C ILE A 149 3.27 11.26 -3.25
N VAL A 150 3.70 12.52 -3.32
CA VAL A 150 2.83 13.63 -3.71
C VAL A 150 2.41 13.50 -5.16
N GLN A 151 3.35 13.11 -6.06
CA GLN A 151 3.05 12.88 -7.46
C GLN A 151 2.06 11.72 -7.64
N LEU A 152 2.25 10.61 -6.93
CA LEU A 152 1.30 9.48 -6.95
C LEU A 152 -0.12 9.93 -6.61
N PHE A 153 -0.29 10.75 -5.58
CA PHE A 153 -1.61 11.25 -5.22
C PHE A 153 -2.17 12.23 -6.25
N LYS A 154 -1.32 13.05 -6.88
CA LYS A 154 -1.74 13.93 -8.00
C LYS A 154 -2.19 13.13 -9.22
N ASP A 155 -1.49 12.04 -9.54
CA ASP A 155 -1.84 11.16 -10.68
C ASP A 155 -3.21 10.49 -10.48
N PHE A 156 -3.56 10.17 -9.24
CA PHE A 156 -4.92 9.73 -8.89
C PHE A 156 -5.97 10.87 -8.90
N GLY A 157 -5.55 12.12 -9.03
CA GLY A 157 -6.45 13.29 -8.96
C GLY A 157 -6.92 13.65 -7.56
N LEU A 158 -6.28 13.11 -6.49
CA LEU A 158 -6.61 13.42 -5.11
C LEU A 158 -6.37 14.90 -4.79
N LYS A 159 -7.37 15.53 -4.19
CA LYS A 159 -7.33 16.93 -3.71
C LYS A 159 -7.36 16.96 -2.18
N ASP A 160 -7.20 18.16 -1.63
CA ASP A 160 -7.30 18.42 -0.19
C ASP A 160 -6.28 17.63 0.65
N LEU A 161 -5.09 17.43 0.08
CA LEU A 161 -3.96 16.82 0.76
C LEU A 161 -3.16 17.92 1.48
N ASN A 162 -2.79 17.61 2.72
CA ASN A 162 -1.86 18.40 3.50
C ASN A 162 -0.54 17.64 3.67
N VAL A 163 0.56 18.21 3.21
CA VAL A 163 1.91 17.65 3.39
C VAL A 163 2.54 18.35 4.59
N GLU A 164 2.79 17.62 5.65
CA GLU A 164 3.47 18.13 6.84
C GLU A 164 4.92 17.66 6.85
N VAL A 165 5.84 18.57 7.14
CA VAL A 165 7.27 18.31 7.16
C VAL A 165 7.86 18.82 8.48
N ASN A 166 8.80 18.07 9.04
CA ASN A 166 9.56 18.43 10.24
C ASN A 166 10.98 17.87 10.18
N SER A 167 11.83 18.38 11.05
CA SER A 167 13.07 17.71 11.44
C SER A 167 12.93 17.20 12.87
N VAL A 168 13.21 15.91 13.10
CA VAL A 168 13.25 15.34 14.47
C VAL A 168 14.67 15.31 15.04
N GLY A 169 15.61 16.00 14.38
CA GLY A 169 17.00 16.10 14.78
C GLY A 169 17.77 14.77 14.69
N CYS A 170 19.04 14.83 15.03
CA CYS A 170 19.94 13.68 15.08
C CYS A 170 20.30 13.32 16.54
N PRO A 171 21.06 12.25 16.79
CA PRO A 171 21.55 11.91 18.12
C PRO A 171 22.32 13.04 18.85
N ASN A 172 22.92 13.98 18.12
CA ASN A 172 23.63 15.12 18.70
C ASN A 172 22.67 16.25 19.17
N CYS A 173 21.57 16.50 18.45
CA CYS A 173 20.59 17.53 18.80
C CYS A 173 19.62 17.07 19.90
N ARG A 174 19.21 15.81 19.88
CA ARG A 174 18.13 15.27 20.71
C ARG A 174 18.35 15.38 22.21
N PRO A 175 19.54 15.15 22.76
CA PRO A 175 19.73 15.24 24.22
C PRO A 175 19.32 16.59 24.80
N THR A 176 19.73 17.69 24.18
CA THR A 176 19.37 19.05 24.60
C THR A 176 17.87 19.30 24.46
N TYR A 177 17.27 18.93 23.31
CA TYR A 177 15.85 19.10 23.09
C TYR A 177 15.01 18.23 24.03
N ARG A 178 15.42 16.98 24.26
CA ARG A 178 14.78 16.08 25.23
C ARG A 178 14.74 16.70 26.64
N GLN A 179 15.84 17.28 27.08
CA GLN A 179 15.91 17.94 28.38
C GLN A 179 14.91 19.11 28.44
N LYS A 180 14.82 19.93 27.38
CA LYS A 180 13.87 21.04 27.30
C LYS A 180 12.43 20.59 27.36
N LEU A 181 12.10 19.48 26.70
CA LEU A 181 10.75 18.89 26.78
C LEU A 181 10.45 18.39 28.19
N ILE A 182 11.38 17.72 28.84
CA ILE A 182 11.22 17.26 30.23
C ILE A 182 10.96 18.47 31.15
N GLU A 183 11.80 19.51 31.09
CA GLU A 183 11.64 20.74 31.86
C GLU A 183 10.28 21.40 31.66
N PHE A 184 9.76 21.36 30.45
CA PHE A 184 8.44 21.94 30.11
C PHE A 184 7.27 21.12 30.65
N PHE A 185 7.33 19.78 30.56
CA PHE A 185 6.23 18.91 30.95
C PHE A 185 6.27 18.47 32.42
N GLU A 186 7.43 18.45 33.09
CA GLU A 186 7.57 18.02 34.48
C GLU A 186 6.59 18.72 35.44
N PRO A 187 6.40 20.05 35.39
CA PRO A 187 5.45 20.74 36.25
C PRO A 187 3.99 20.37 36.00
N LYS A 188 3.70 19.73 34.87
CA LYS A 188 2.35 19.35 34.40
C LYS A 188 2.13 17.83 34.45
N LYS A 189 3.09 17.05 34.97
CA LYS A 189 3.12 15.59 34.93
C LYS A 189 1.84 14.93 35.41
N ASP A 190 1.32 15.36 36.56
CA ASP A 190 0.12 14.76 37.16
C ASP A 190 -1.16 15.00 36.35
N GLN A 191 -1.13 15.91 35.37
CA GLN A 191 -2.24 16.20 34.47
C GLN A 191 -2.12 15.41 33.14
N LEU A 192 -0.98 14.78 32.88
CA LEU A 192 -0.77 13.95 31.69
C LEU A 192 -1.51 12.61 31.82
N CYS A 193 -1.91 12.01 30.71
CA CYS A 193 -2.43 10.63 30.71
C CYS A 193 -1.32 9.65 31.14
N GLU A 194 -1.71 8.47 31.62
CA GLU A 194 -0.79 7.43 32.12
C GLU A 194 0.36 7.13 31.16
N ASP A 195 0.06 6.91 29.86
CA ASP A 195 1.07 6.66 28.83
C ASP A 195 2.07 7.84 28.72
N CYS A 196 1.60 9.10 28.82
CA CYS A 196 2.46 10.27 28.71
C CYS A 196 3.31 10.49 29.98
N GLN A 197 2.82 10.14 31.15
CA GLN A 197 3.61 10.16 32.38
C GLN A 197 4.80 9.20 32.29
N GLU A 198 4.59 8.02 31.74
CA GLU A 198 5.64 7.04 31.50
C GLU A 198 6.62 7.50 30.41
N ARG A 199 6.11 8.03 29.30
CA ARG A 199 6.87 8.53 28.15
C ARG A 199 7.72 9.75 28.47
N LEU A 200 7.35 10.54 29.46
CA LEU A 200 8.04 11.78 29.83
C LEU A 200 9.56 11.58 30.03
N TYR A 201 9.95 10.48 30.64
CA TYR A 201 11.37 10.18 30.88
C TYR A 201 11.97 9.21 29.86
N LYS A 202 11.16 8.32 29.29
CA LYS A 202 11.63 7.34 28.31
C LYS A 202 11.80 7.97 26.92
N ASN A 203 10.76 8.63 26.42
CA ASN A 203 10.77 9.28 25.10
C ASN A 203 9.81 10.50 25.08
N PRO A 204 10.25 11.68 25.59
CA PRO A 204 9.40 12.85 25.71
C PRO A 204 8.90 13.41 24.37
N LEU A 205 9.57 13.13 23.25
CA LEU A 205 9.08 13.51 21.92
C LEU A 205 7.68 12.92 21.63
N ARG A 206 7.38 11.74 22.17
CA ARG A 206 6.07 11.08 22.01
C ARG A 206 4.92 11.79 22.70
N LEU A 207 5.20 12.73 23.63
CA LEU A 207 4.17 13.57 24.24
C LEU A 207 3.55 14.53 23.20
N LEU A 208 4.33 14.96 22.20
CA LEU A 208 3.91 15.88 21.15
C LEU A 208 2.86 15.25 20.20
N ASP A 209 2.88 13.91 20.06
CA ASP A 209 1.94 13.11 19.23
C ASP A 209 0.81 12.47 20.06
N CYS A 210 0.64 12.86 21.33
CA CYS A 210 -0.43 12.29 22.14
C CYS A 210 -1.81 12.66 21.62
N LYS A 211 -2.70 11.65 21.51
CA LYS A 211 -4.06 11.83 21.03
C LYS A 211 -5.07 12.24 22.10
N ASN A 212 -4.67 12.21 23.36
CA ASN A 212 -5.49 12.67 24.47
C ASN A 212 -5.60 14.19 24.44
N GLU A 213 -6.83 14.72 24.43
CA GLU A 213 -7.10 16.16 24.30
C GLU A 213 -6.47 17.00 25.42
N THR A 214 -6.41 16.47 26.65
CA THR A 214 -5.75 17.14 27.77
C THR A 214 -4.25 17.25 27.50
N CYS A 215 -3.60 16.18 27.06
CA CYS A 215 -2.17 16.20 26.74
C CYS A 215 -1.86 17.13 25.56
N LYS A 216 -2.72 17.18 24.53
CA LYS A 216 -2.60 18.14 23.44
C LYS A 216 -2.68 19.58 23.94
N ALA A 217 -3.64 19.90 24.80
CA ALA A 217 -3.76 21.22 25.40
C ALA A 217 -2.53 21.59 26.23
N LEU A 218 -2.00 20.67 27.02
CA LEU A 218 -0.80 20.86 27.83
C LEU A 218 0.47 21.02 27.00
N SER A 219 0.49 20.53 25.76
CA SER A 219 1.63 20.66 24.85
C SER A 219 1.68 22.01 24.11
N VAL A 220 0.66 22.87 24.28
CA VAL A 220 0.69 24.23 23.71
C VAL A 220 1.83 25.01 24.33
N GLY A 221 2.70 25.62 23.49
CA GLY A 221 3.88 26.35 23.92
C GLY A 221 5.08 25.45 24.30
N ALA A 222 5.05 24.16 23.99
CA ALA A 222 6.20 23.29 24.13
C ALA A 222 7.35 23.77 23.22
N PRO A 223 8.62 23.63 23.66
CA PRO A 223 9.78 23.99 22.84
C PRO A 223 9.74 23.31 21.47
N GLU A 224 10.15 24.02 20.44
CA GLU A 224 10.21 23.48 19.07
C GLU A 224 11.61 22.95 18.77
N ILE A 225 11.69 21.81 18.06
CA ILE A 225 12.96 21.17 17.73
C ILE A 225 13.87 22.07 16.89
N HIS A 226 13.28 22.94 16.06
CA HIS A 226 14.01 23.82 15.15
C HIS A 226 14.96 24.79 15.87
N GLU A 227 14.65 25.17 17.12
CA GLU A 227 15.48 26.03 17.96
C GLU A 227 16.69 25.26 18.57
N HIS A 228 16.72 23.93 18.41
CA HIS A 228 17.69 23.04 19.04
C HIS A 228 18.43 22.13 18.05
N LEU A 229 18.26 22.36 16.74
CA LEU A 229 18.99 21.64 15.70
C LEU A 229 20.48 22.01 15.74
N CYS A 230 21.36 21.02 15.56
CA CYS A 230 22.76 21.30 15.29
C CYS A 230 22.91 21.88 13.87
N GLU A 231 24.05 22.45 13.56
CA GLU A 231 24.35 23.07 12.27
C GLU A 231 24.09 22.12 11.09
N GLU A 232 24.52 20.86 11.19
CA GLU A 232 24.29 19.82 10.16
C GLU A 232 22.80 19.58 9.92
N CYS A 233 22.00 19.39 10.99
CA CYS A 233 20.56 19.16 10.86
C CYS A 233 19.82 20.38 10.34
N ASN A 234 20.25 21.57 10.73
CA ASN A 234 19.66 22.81 10.25
C ASN A 234 19.94 23.00 8.74
N THR A 235 21.20 22.84 8.33
CA THR A 235 21.60 22.91 6.90
C THR A 235 20.83 21.90 6.06
N HIS A 236 20.76 20.64 6.53
CA HIS A 236 20.00 19.59 5.85
C HIS A 236 18.51 19.97 5.69
N PHE A 237 17.91 20.53 6.74
CA PHE A 237 16.48 20.89 6.71
C PHE A 237 16.20 22.09 5.82
N GLU A 238 17.09 23.11 5.81
CA GLU A 238 16.97 24.25 4.91
C GLU A 238 17.12 23.85 3.43
N GLU A 239 18.07 22.95 3.14
CA GLU A 239 18.23 22.40 1.79
C GLU A 239 17.00 21.60 1.35
N LEU A 240 16.44 20.77 2.23
CA LEU A 240 15.19 20.03 1.96
C LEU A 240 14.06 20.99 1.56
N LYS A 241 13.85 22.07 2.32
CA LYS A 241 12.83 23.08 2.01
C LYS A 241 13.05 23.70 0.64
N THR A 242 14.29 24.10 0.35
CA THR A 242 14.69 24.67 -0.94
C THR A 242 14.35 23.73 -2.12
N LEU A 243 14.63 22.43 -1.95
CA LEU A 243 14.35 21.42 -2.97
C LEU A 243 12.85 21.17 -3.16
N LEU A 244 12.07 21.15 -2.08
CA LEU A 244 10.61 21.02 -2.14
C LEU A 244 9.97 22.23 -2.82
N ASP A 245 10.45 23.44 -2.51
CA ASP A 245 10.00 24.67 -3.15
C ASP A 245 10.32 24.67 -4.65
N ALA A 246 11.53 24.24 -5.03
CA ALA A 246 11.94 24.10 -6.43
C ALA A 246 11.10 23.06 -7.19
N ALA A 247 10.61 22.03 -6.50
CA ALA A 247 9.70 21.02 -7.05
C ALA A 247 8.21 21.46 -7.02
N ASN A 248 7.91 22.67 -6.57
CA ASN A 248 6.54 23.18 -6.39
C ASN A 248 5.66 22.30 -5.50
N ILE A 249 6.24 21.70 -4.47
CA ILE A 249 5.52 20.94 -3.45
C ILE A 249 5.00 21.93 -2.41
N GLN A 250 3.68 21.95 -2.22
CA GLN A 250 3.09 22.72 -1.11
C GLN A 250 3.18 21.90 0.16
N TYR A 251 3.76 22.45 1.20
CA TYR A 251 3.91 21.78 2.51
C TYR A 251 3.73 22.76 3.67
N ASN A 252 3.44 22.23 4.84
CA ASN A 252 3.40 22.97 6.10
C ASN A 252 4.50 22.47 7.03
N LEU A 253 5.17 23.39 7.71
CA LEU A 253 6.09 23.05 8.79
C LEU A 253 5.27 22.72 10.04
N ASN A 254 5.45 21.50 10.57
CA ASN A 254 4.78 21.07 11.79
C ASN A 254 5.82 20.63 12.84
N PRO A 255 6.21 21.53 13.77
CA PRO A 255 7.23 21.23 14.79
C PRO A 255 6.80 20.13 15.79
N ARG A 256 5.52 19.77 15.79
CA ARG A 256 4.97 18.67 16.62
C ARG A 256 4.93 17.35 15.89
N LEU A 257 5.22 17.33 14.59
CA LEU A 257 5.24 16.08 13.82
C LEU A 257 6.40 15.21 14.31
N VAL A 258 6.06 14.12 14.99
CA VAL A 258 6.94 13.03 15.33
C VAL A 258 6.36 11.73 14.76
N ARG A 259 7.21 10.72 14.58
CA ARG A 259 6.77 9.46 13.98
C ARG A 259 6.57 8.39 15.05
N GLY A 260 5.73 7.41 14.75
CA GLY A 260 5.35 6.32 15.66
C GLY A 260 6.45 5.29 15.97
N LEU A 261 7.62 5.41 15.35
CA LEU A 261 8.75 4.49 15.44
C LEU A 261 9.98 5.27 15.89
N ASP A 262 10.87 4.65 16.66
CA ASP A 262 11.95 5.37 17.35
C ASP A 262 13.21 5.58 16.50
N TYR A 263 13.33 4.92 15.34
CA TYR A 263 14.51 4.97 14.49
C TYR A 263 14.66 6.27 13.68
N TYR A 264 13.64 7.11 13.60
CA TYR A 264 13.68 8.30 12.74
C TYR A 264 14.71 9.34 13.21
N THR A 265 15.38 9.96 12.23
CA THR A 265 16.34 11.04 12.40
C THR A 265 16.09 12.12 11.35
N LYS A 266 16.56 13.36 11.57
CA LYS A 266 16.47 14.47 10.61
C LYS A 266 15.04 14.60 10.04
N THR A 267 14.86 14.37 8.74
CA THR A 267 13.58 14.55 8.03
C THR A 267 12.49 13.62 8.54
N ALA A 268 11.33 14.19 8.87
CA ALA A 268 10.08 13.47 9.09
C ALA A 268 8.97 14.14 8.29
N PHE A 269 8.08 13.38 7.67
CA PHE A 269 6.96 13.92 6.92
C PHE A 269 5.72 13.03 7.04
N GLU A 270 4.57 13.64 6.78
CA GLU A 270 3.27 12.99 6.75
C GLU A 270 2.40 13.62 5.68
N VAL A 271 1.68 12.81 4.90
CA VAL A 271 0.67 13.28 3.97
C VAL A 271 -0.69 12.93 4.55
N GLN A 272 -1.51 13.94 4.74
CA GLN A 272 -2.82 13.83 5.37
C GLN A 272 -3.92 14.12 4.35
N TYR A 273 -5.00 13.35 4.44
CA TYR A 273 -6.27 13.62 3.77
C TYR A 273 -7.31 13.94 4.83
N THR A 274 -7.52 15.22 5.08
CA THR A 274 -8.34 15.74 6.20
C THR A 274 -9.75 15.14 6.27
N PRO A 275 -10.46 14.86 5.15
CA PRO A 275 -11.79 14.25 5.20
C PRO A 275 -11.86 12.86 5.83
N LEU A 276 -10.72 12.19 6.09
CA LEU A 276 -10.69 10.94 6.87
C LEU A 276 -10.78 11.17 8.40
N GLY A 277 -10.82 12.42 8.85
CA GLY A 277 -10.99 12.79 10.26
C GLY A 277 -9.77 12.44 11.12
N ALA A 278 -9.98 11.85 12.29
CA ALA A 278 -8.90 11.54 13.24
C ALA A 278 -7.82 10.57 12.71
N GLN A 279 -8.06 9.94 11.56
CA GLN A 279 -7.14 9.02 10.86
C GLN A 279 -6.70 9.62 9.51
N SER A 280 -6.48 10.94 9.47
CA SER A 280 -6.16 11.70 8.26
C SER A 280 -4.86 11.30 7.58
N ALA A 281 -3.88 10.77 8.30
CA ALA A 281 -2.60 10.32 7.74
C ALA A 281 -2.81 9.17 6.74
N VAL A 282 -2.55 9.42 5.46
CA VAL A 282 -2.60 8.42 4.38
C VAL A 282 -1.21 7.86 4.07
N ALA A 283 -0.16 8.67 4.19
CA ALA A 283 1.22 8.25 4.05
C ALA A 283 2.10 8.95 5.07
N GLY A 284 3.24 8.36 5.39
CA GLY A 284 4.21 9.03 6.24
C GLY A 284 5.54 8.29 6.27
N GLY A 285 6.59 9.06 6.47
CA GLY A 285 7.96 8.57 6.42
C GLY A 285 8.96 9.51 7.05
N GLY A 286 10.21 9.30 6.73
CA GLY A 286 11.32 10.09 7.18
C GLY A 286 12.64 9.35 7.08
N ARG A 287 13.70 10.01 7.52
CA ARG A 287 15.07 9.50 7.52
C ARG A 287 15.34 8.64 8.74
N TYR A 288 16.14 7.60 8.59
CA TYR A 288 16.49 6.64 9.66
C TYR A 288 17.95 6.17 9.53
N ASP A 289 18.88 7.10 9.68
CA ASP A 289 20.31 6.90 9.41
C ASP A 289 20.99 5.83 10.32
N GLY A 290 20.41 5.51 11.48
CA GLY A 290 20.97 4.53 12.43
C GLY A 290 20.45 3.10 12.30
N LEU A 291 19.36 2.86 11.57
CA LEU A 291 18.66 1.57 11.58
C LEU A 291 19.51 0.42 11.03
N VAL A 292 20.32 0.67 9.99
CA VAL A 292 21.20 -0.36 9.40
C VAL A 292 22.26 -0.80 10.40
N GLU A 293 22.83 0.13 11.17
CA GLU A 293 23.82 -0.14 12.23
C GLU A 293 23.18 -0.86 13.42
N GLU A 294 21.96 -0.50 13.80
CA GLU A 294 21.21 -1.20 14.86
C GLU A 294 20.96 -2.67 14.51
N LEU A 295 20.96 -3.01 13.24
CA LEU A 295 20.83 -4.37 12.73
C LEU A 295 22.18 -5.00 12.34
N ASP A 296 23.28 -4.55 12.96
CA ASP A 296 24.65 -5.03 12.80
C ASP A 296 25.26 -4.79 11.40
N GLY A 297 24.74 -3.81 10.65
CA GLY A 297 25.27 -3.41 9.34
C GLY A 297 26.27 -2.26 9.39
N PRO A 298 26.85 -1.88 8.24
CA PRO A 298 27.68 -0.68 8.13
C PRO A 298 26.83 0.59 8.25
N HIS A 299 27.48 1.70 8.61
CA HIS A 299 26.82 3.01 8.60
C HIS A 299 26.22 3.29 7.21
N THR A 300 24.90 3.37 7.14
CA THR A 300 24.16 3.51 5.87
C THR A 300 22.99 4.47 6.09
N PRO A 301 23.14 5.75 5.71
CA PRO A 301 22.04 6.69 5.77
C PRO A 301 20.86 6.23 4.89
N ALA A 302 19.65 6.37 5.42
CA ALA A 302 18.47 5.89 4.72
C ALA A 302 17.24 6.76 4.97
N ILE A 303 16.33 6.76 4.00
CA ILE A 303 15.02 7.40 4.09
C ILE A 303 13.99 6.54 3.40
N GLY A 304 12.76 6.55 3.91
CA GLY A 304 11.66 5.86 3.28
C GLY A 304 10.30 6.36 3.75
N PHE A 305 9.27 5.78 3.18
CA PHE A 305 7.89 5.99 3.61
C PHE A 305 7.07 4.72 3.49
N ALA A 306 5.96 4.71 4.21
CA ALA A 306 4.91 3.73 3.99
C ALA A 306 3.53 4.41 3.99
N MET A 307 2.61 3.86 3.19
CA MET A 307 1.20 4.26 3.17
C MET A 307 0.29 3.05 3.26
N GLY A 308 -0.88 3.24 3.90
CA GLY A 308 -1.92 2.23 3.94
C GLY A 308 -2.73 2.24 2.64
N MET A 309 -2.74 1.13 1.91
CA MET A 309 -3.43 1.02 0.61
C MET A 309 -4.95 1.11 0.79
N GLU A 310 -5.51 0.55 1.86
CA GLU A 310 -6.94 0.67 2.19
C GLU A 310 -7.36 2.13 2.45
N ARG A 311 -6.46 2.94 3.05
CA ARG A 311 -6.73 4.37 3.26
C ARG A 311 -6.72 5.17 1.97
N LEU A 312 -5.82 4.82 1.05
CA LEU A 312 -5.83 5.38 -0.29
C LEU A 312 -7.15 5.06 -1.00
N LEU A 313 -7.57 3.79 -1.02
CA LEU A 313 -8.83 3.38 -1.62
C LEU A 313 -10.03 4.15 -1.03
N LEU A 314 -10.08 4.29 0.30
CA LEU A 314 -11.12 5.09 0.96
C LEU A 314 -11.10 6.57 0.56
N ALA A 315 -9.91 7.15 0.36
CA ALA A 315 -9.78 8.53 -0.09
C ALA A 315 -10.24 8.70 -1.53
N LEU A 316 -9.85 7.77 -2.42
CA LEU A 316 -10.29 7.75 -3.82
C LEU A 316 -11.80 7.55 -3.95
N GLU A 317 -12.39 6.62 -3.18
CA GLU A 317 -13.83 6.38 -3.15
C GLU A 317 -14.60 7.63 -2.72
N LYS A 318 -14.14 8.34 -1.67
CA LYS A 318 -14.78 9.57 -1.20
C LYS A 318 -14.78 10.71 -2.23
N GLN A 319 -13.83 10.73 -3.14
CA GLN A 319 -13.73 11.73 -4.21
C GLN A 319 -14.26 11.21 -5.57
N ASN A 320 -14.82 9.99 -5.61
CA ASN A 320 -15.28 9.32 -6.85
C ASN A 320 -14.18 9.24 -7.93
N LEU A 321 -12.96 8.89 -7.52
CA LEU A 321 -11.77 8.80 -8.38
C LEU A 321 -11.40 7.36 -8.74
N LEU A 322 -12.14 6.37 -8.24
CA LEU A 322 -11.95 4.98 -8.63
C LEU A 322 -12.50 4.78 -10.05
N PRO A 323 -11.80 4.01 -10.90
CA PRO A 323 -12.28 3.73 -12.25
C PRO A 323 -13.58 2.94 -12.18
N GLU A 324 -14.45 3.17 -13.15
CA GLU A 324 -15.55 2.25 -13.39
C GLU A 324 -14.98 0.88 -13.78
N PRO A 325 -15.54 -0.23 -13.26
CA PRO A 325 -15.09 -1.56 -13.65
C PRO A 325 -15.24 -1.71 -15.16
N THR A 326 -14.16 -1.75 -15.90
CA THR A 326 -14.18 -2.08 -17.32
C THR A 326 -14.50 -3.56 -17.42
N ILE A 327 -15.70 -3.87 -17.91
CA ILE A 327 -16.09 -5.24 -18.21
C ILE A 327 -15.30 -5.63 -19.46
N GLU A 328 -14.36 -6.56 -19.33
CA GLU A 328 -13.66 -7.10 -20.49
C GLU A 328 -14.69 -7.68 -21.46
N PRO A 329 -14.47 -7.52 -22.77
CA PRO A 329 -15.35 -8.11 -23.77
C PRO A 329 -15.44 -9.62 -23.56
N ALA A 330 -16.55 -10.09 -23.00
CA ALA A 330 -16.78 -11.50 -22.78
C ALA A 330 -17.50 -12.10 -23.98
N VAL A 331 -17.05 -13.25 -24.41
CA VAL A 331 -17.70 -14.07 -25.42
C VAL A 331 -18.39 -15.22 -24.70
N PHE A 332 -19.65 -15.46 -24.98
CA PHE A 332 -20.36 -16.62 -24.47
C PHE A 332 -20.75 -17.56 -25.63
N VAL A 333 -20.40 -18.84 -25.51
CA VAL A 333 -20.73 -19.84 -26.55
C VAL A 333 -21.93 -20.67 -26.09
N VAL A 334 -23.03 -20.53 -26.79
CA VAL A 334 -24.26 -21.30 -26.60
C VAL A 334 -24.18 -22.58 -27.39
N ALA A 335 -24.35 -23.71 -26.75
CA ALA A 335 -24.38 -25.04 -27.35
C ALA A 335 -25.77 -25.67 -27.23
N LEU A 336 -26.28 -26.20 -28.29
CA LEU A 336 -27.59 -26.90 -28.37
C LEU A 336 -27.42 -28.28 -28.96
N GLY A 337 -27.30 -29.31 -28.11
CA GLY A 337 -27.04 -30.69 -28.51
C GLY A 337 -25.66 -31.18 -28.08
N GLU A 338 -25.46 -32.48 -28.00
CA GLU A 338 -24.19 -33.08 -27.53
C GLU A 338 -23.04 -32.86 -28.52
N ALA A 339 -23.32 -32.91 -29.83
CA ALA A 339 -22.31 -32.61 -30.84
C ALA A 339 -21.90 -31.13 -30.81
N ALA A 340 -22.88 -30.24 -30.68
CA ALA A 340 -22.65 -28.80 -30.55
C ALA A 340 -21.83 -28.44 -29.29
N LYS A 341 -21.99 -29.16 -28.18
CA LYS A 341 -21.22 -28.98 -26.97
C LYS A 341 -19.73 -29.22 -27.18
N LEU A 342 -19.34 -30.25 -27.92
CA LEU A 342 -17.94 -30.51 -28.24
C LEU A 342 -17.35 -29.38 -29.09
N GLU A 343 -18.10 -28.90 -30.08
CA GLU A 343 -17.64 -27.82 -30.96
C GLU A 343 -17.54 -26.47 -30.20
N ALA A 344 -18.55 -26.15 -29.39
CA ALA A 344 -18.51 -24.98 -28.51
C ALA A 344 -17.30 -25.00 -27.58
N PHE A 345 -16.97 -26.18 -27.06
CA PHE A 345 -15.74 -26.33 -26.22
C PHE A 345 -14.48 -26.04 -27.02
N LYS A 346 -14.34 -26.55 -28.26
CA LYS A 346 -13.19 -26.26 -29.12
C LYS A 346 -13.08 -24.75 -29.43
N ILE A 347 -14.20 -24.11 -29.78
CA ILE A 347 -14.26 -22.66 -30.02
C ILE A 347 -13.79 -21.89 -28.77
N CYS A 348 -14.31 -22.23 -27.58
CA CYS A 348 -13.88 -21.62 -26.33
C CYS A 348 -12.37 -21.77 -26.11
N GLN A 349 -11.81 -22.98 -26.34
CA GLN A 349 -10.37 -23.21 -26.15
C GLN A 349 -9.53 -22.40 -27.14
N THR A 350 -9.97 -22.29 -28.39
CA THR A 350 -9.29 -21.51 -29.43
C THR A 350 -9.26 -20.02 -29.02
N LEU A 351 -10.39 -19.47 -28.59
CA LEU A 351 -10.48 -18.08 -28.13
C LEU A 351 -9.60 -17.84 -26.89
N ARG A 352 -9.67 -18.74 -25.91
CA ARG A 352 -8.86 -18.66 -24.68
C ARG A 352 -7.35 -18.73 -24.97
N SER A 353 -6.95 -19.55 -25.95
CA SER A 353 -5.55 -19.63 -26.39
C SER A 353 -5.07 -18.31 -27.02
N ALA A 354 -5.98 -17.50 -27.54
CA ALA A 354 -5.71 -16.16 -28.05
C ALA A 354 -5.90 -15.07 -26.96
N TYR A 355 -6.03 -15.45 -25.69
CA TYR A 355 -6.28 -14.57 -24.53
C TYR A 355 -7.59 -13.79 -24.63
N ILE A 356 -8.60 -14.33 -25.34
CA ILE A 356 -9.95 -13.77 -25.40
C ILE A 356 -10.80 -14.47 -24.35
N THR A 357 -11.41 -13.69 -23.45
CA THR A 357 -12.31 -14.23 -22.42
C THR A 357 -13.53 -14.86 -23.09
N ALA A 358 -13.69 -16.16 -22.95
CA ALA A 358 -14.79 -16.94 -23.53
C ALA A 358 -15.34 -17.93 -22.50
N GLU A 359 -16.67 -17.98 -22.36
CA GLU A 359 -17.38 -18.89 -21.48
C GLU A 359 -18.41 -19.72 -22.26
N MET A 360 -18.80 -20.84 -21.70
CA MET A 360 -19.90 -21.66 -22.20
C MET A 360 -20.67 -22.29 -21.03
N ASP A 361 -21.88 -22.78 -21.30
CA ASP A 361 -22.68 -23.44 -20.27
C ASP A 361 -22.06 -24.78 -19.83
N GLY A 362 -21.73 -24.86 -18.55
CA GLY A 362 -21.25 -26.09 -17.90
C GLY A 362 -22.34 -26.89 -17.18
N GLN A 363 -23.61 -26.46 -17.24
CA GLN A 363 -24.71 -27.03 -16.45
C GLN A 363 -25.81 -27.67 -17.29
N GLY A 364 -25.69 -27.68 -18.62
CA GLY A 364 -26.69 -28.26 -19.53
C GLY A 364 -28.01 -27.47 -19.60
N LYS A 365 -27.92 -26.13 -19.47
CA LYS A 365 -29.09 -25.25 -19.46
C LYS A 365 -29.72 -25.11 -20.87
N SER A 366 -31.03 -24.78 -20.89
CA SER A 366 -31.71 -24.45 -22.13
C SER A 366 -31.14 -23.15 -22.78
N MET A 367 -31.31 -23.01 -24.11
CA MET A 367 -30.88 -21.83 -24.86
C MET A 367 -31.30 -20.51 -24.20
N LYS A 368 -32.57 -20.42 -23.77
CA LYS A 368 -33.11 -19.22 -23.12
C LYS A 368 -32.33 -18.91 -21.82
N ALA A 369 -31.96 -19.94 -21.05
CA ALA A 369 -31.22 -19.78 -19.82
C ALA A 369 -29.74 -19.41 -20.07
N GLN A 370 -29.12 -19.98 -21.11
CA GLN A 370 -27.77 -19.64 -21.55
C GLN A 370 -27.69 -18.19 -22.03
N LEU A 371 -28.62 -17.73 -22.87
CA LEU A 371 -28.68 -16.32 -23.30
C LEU A 371 -28.94 -15.35 -22.15
N LYS A 372 -29.81 -15.73 -21.19
CA LYS A 372 -30.02 -14.93 -19.99
C LYS A 372 -28.73 -14.81 -19.16
N TYR A 373 -27.96 -15.89 -19.08
CA TYR A 373 -26.67 -15.88 -18.37
C TYR A 373 -25.64 -15.05 -19.13
N ALA A 374 -25.54 -15.19 -20.46
CA ALA A 374 -24.65 -14.36 -21.27
C ALA A 374 -24.92 -12.85 -21.06
N ASN A 375 -26.20 -12.46 -21.00
CA ASN A 375 -26.56 -11.07 -20.66
C ASN A 375 -26.18 -10.68 -19.23
N LYS A 376 -26.33 -11.58 -18.26
CA LYS A 376 -25.96 -11.33 -16.85
C LYS A 376 -24.46 -11.10 -16.66
N ILE A 377 -23.62 -11.82 -17.43
CA ILE A 377 -22.16 -11.65 -17.40
C ILE A 377 -21.68 -10.55 -18.34
N HIS A 378 -22.62 -9.79 -18.93
CA HIS A 378 -22.34 -8.71 -19.88
C HIS A 378 -21.50 -9.16 -21.07
N ALA A 379 -21.75 -10.40 -21.58
CA ALA A 379 -21.11 -10.86 -22.78
C ALA A 379 -21.39 -9.91 -23.94
N LYS A 380 -20.37 -9.43 -24.61
CA LYS A 380 -20.49 -8.53 -25.76
C LYS A 380 -20.94 -9.30 -27.04
N TYR A 381 -20.44 -10.53 -27.15
CA TYR A 381 -20.74 -11.41 -28.26
C TYR A 381 -21.25 -12.77 -27.77
N VAL A 382 -22.22 -13.32 -28.43
CA VAL A 382 -22.71 -14.68 -28.19
C VAL A 382 -22.54 -15.49 -29.47
N ILE A 383 -21.80 -16.58 -29.39
CA ILE A 383 -21.69 -17.57 -30.48
C ILE A 383 -22.76 -18.65 -30.24
N ILE A 384 -23.60 -18.92 -31.23
CA ILE A 384 -24.62 -19.96 -31.14
C ILE A 384 -24.24 -21.10 -32.09
N VAL A 385 -24.16 -22.31 -31.55
CA VAL A 385 -23.89 -23.53 -32.28
C VAL A 385 -24.94 -24.57 -31.86
N GLY A 386 -25.76 -24.99 -32.79
CA GLY A 386 -26.73 -26.07 -32.63
C GLY A 386 -26.53 -27.18 -33.68
N ASP A 387 -27.38 -28.19 -33.66
CA ASP A 387 -27.30 -29.29 -34.63
C ASP A 387 -27.51 -28.80 -36.05
N ASP A 388 -28.36 -27.80 -36.26
CA ASP A 388 -28.63 -27.19 -37.59
C ASP A 388 -27.41 -26.43 -38.09
N GLU A 389 -26.77 -25.64 -37.25
CA GLU A 389 -25.56 -24.88 -37.58
C GLU A 389 -24.39 -25.82 -37.89
N LEU A 390 -24.24 -26.89 -37.10
CA LEU A 390 -23.22 -27.92 -37.36
C LEU A 390 -23.42 -28.63 -38.70
N ALA A 391 -24.68 -28.99 -39.05
CA ALA A 391 -24.99 -29.65 -40.31
C ALA A 391 -24.61 -28.75 -41.50
N LYS A 392 -24.66 -27.43 -41.34
CA LYS A 392 -24.30 -26.45 -42.38
C LYS A 392 -22.85 -25.99 -42.29
N GLN A 393 -22.10 -26.45 -41.30
CA GLN A 393 -20.73 -25.98 -41.00
C GLN A 393 -20.67 -24.46 -40.76
N GLU A 394 -21.67 -23.93 -40.06
CA GLU A 394 -21.84 -22.50 -39.76
C GLU A 394 -21.94 -22.28 -38.22
N ALA A 395 -21.76 -21.03 -37.78
CA ALA A 395 -22.09 -20.56 -36.44
C ALA A 395 -22.77 -19.18 -36.57
N ILE A 396 -23.62 -18.85 -35.60
CA ILE A 396 -24.25 -17.53 -35.52
C ILE A 396 -23.52 -16.71 -34.48
N ILE A 397 -23.02 -15.52 -34.82
CA ILE A 397 -22.50 -14.53 -33.89
C ILE A 397 -23.59 -13.50 -33.64
N ARG A 398 -23.99 -13.35 -32.39
CA ARG A 398 -24.96 -12.35 -31.96
C ARG A 398 -24.25 -11.23 -31.23
N PHE A 399 -24.48 -9.99 -31.63
CA PHE A 399 -24.03 -8.77 -30.95
C PHE A 399 -25.05 -8.43 -29.86
N MET A 400 -24.64 -8.48 -28.62
CA MET A 400 -25.59 -8.35 -27.50
C MET A 400 -26.13 -6.94 -27.31
N GLU A 401 -25.39 -5.93 -27.73
CA GLU A 401 -25.78 -4.53 -27.65
C GLU A 401 -26.86 -4.18 -28.66
N THR A 402 -26.68 -4.55 -29.92
CA THR A 402 -27.62 -4.23 -31.04
C THR A 402 -28.66 -5.32 -31.29
N SER A 403 -28.46 -6.51 -30.73
CA SER A 403 -29.22 -7.74 -31.04
C SER A 403 -29.11 -8.22 -32.50
N GLU A 404 -28.24 -7.63 -33.29
CA GLU A 404 -27.92 -8.09 -34.63
C GLU A 404 -27.24 -9.44 -34.63
N GLN A 405 -27.36 -10.16 -35.75
CA GLN A 405 -26.74 -11.48 -35.90
C GLN A 405 -26.06 -11.57 -37.27
N GLU A 406 -24.91 -12.24 -37.29
CA GLU A 406 -24.24 -12.63 -38.52
C GLU A 406 -23.98 -14.13 -38.52
N THR A 407 -24.14 -14.77 -39.68
CA THR A 407 -23.79 -16.17 -39.88
C THR A 407 -22.39 -16.24 -40.49
N VAL A 408 -21.52 -17.04 -39.89
CA VAL A 408 -20.14 -17.21 -40.35
C VAL A 408 -19.80 -18.70 -40.49
N PRO A 409 -18.86 -19.08 -41.36
CA PRO A 409 -18.36 -20.45 -41.41
C PRO A 409 -17.77 -20.86 -40.05
N LEU A 410 -18.08 -22.06 -39.61
CA LEU A 410 -17.63 -22.59 -38.31
C LEU A 410 -16.09 -22.51 -38.14
N ALA A 411 -15.36 -22.79 -39.23
CA ALA A 411 -13.89 -22.75 -39.23
C ALA A 411 -13.31 -21.34 -39.00
N SER A 412 -14.04 -20.27 -39.32
CA SER A 412 -13.59 -18.89 -39.23
C SER A 412 -14.16 -18.11 -38.03
N VAL A 413 -15.03 -18.73 -37.23
CA VAL A 413 -15.72 -18.05 -36.13
C VAL A 413 -14.75 -17.46 -35.11
N SER A 414 -13.68 -18.18 -34.76
CA SER A 414 -12.67 -17.70 -33.78
C SER A 414 -11.85 -16.55 -34.32
N GLU A 415 -11.51 -16.54 -35.61
CA GLU A 415 -10.79 -15.42 -36.26
C GLU A 415 -11.70 -14.18 -36.31
N ARG A 416 -12.97 -14.37 -36.67
CA ARG A 416 -13.95 -13.29 -36.72
C ARG A 416 -14.13 -12.63 -35.36
N ILE A 417 -14.34 -13.42 -34.31
CA ILE A 417 -14.41 -12.90 -32.93
C ILE A 417 -13.11 -12.19 -32.53
N SER A 418 -11.95 -12.75 -32.87
CA SER A 418 -10.68 -12.12 -32.56
C SER A 418 -10.55 -10.75 -33.20
N SER A 419 -11.02 -10.58 -34.42
CA SER A 419 -11.04 -9.28 -35.11
C SER A 419 -12.02 -8.29 -34.48
N LEU A 420 -13.16 -8.74 -33.97
CA LEU A 420 -14.16 -7.91 -33.29
C LEU A 420 -13.76 -7.46 -31.90
N VAL A 421 -12.94 -8.25 -31.19
CA VAL A 421 -12.50 -7.95 -29.82
C VAL A 421 -11.24 -7.07 -29.81
N LYS A 422 -10.37 -7.18 -30.81
CA LYS A 422 -9.09 -6.47 -30.91
C LYS A 422 -9.16 -5.16 -31.72
N GLY A 423 -10.19 -4.97 -32.52
CA GLY A 423 -10.47 -3.76 -33.28
C GLY A 423 -11.37 -2.80 -32.55
#